data_8671c8ff321f93bbc2b5e95413a431df
#
_entry.id   8671c8ff321f93bbc2b5e95413a431df
#
_cell.length_a   1.000
_cell.length_b   1.000
_cell.length_c   1.000
_cell.angle_alpha   90.00
_cell.angle_beta   90.00
_cell.angle_gamma   90.00
#
_symmetry.space_group_name_H-M   'P 1'
#
loop_
_entity.id
_entity.type
_entity.pdbx_description
1 polymer ?
#
loop_
_entity_poly.entity_id
_entity_poly.type
_entity_poly.pdbx_seq_one_letter_code
_entity_poly.pdbx_strand_id
1 'polypeptide(L)'
;TQRSFDIAKEMGIPFLLFERPAWTPRVNDRWIGITNESEAARYIPPGSKVFLATGRQSLLKFKNLDNSEVICRQIEPPKSSFPWPNGRFHVGTPPFSEIEEISLFKTLSIDFLVVKNAGGVASRTKLDAARALGITVLMLARPKHSGALTVTSIADAQSWLNKRKF
;
A
#
# COMPACT_ATOMS: atom_id res chain seq x y z
N THR A 1 4.07 -13.37 6.00
CA THR A 1 3.16 -13.54 7.16
C THR A 1 2.43 -14.89 7.12
N GLN A 2 1.76 -15.28 6.00
CA GLN A 2 1.12 -16.61 5.91
C GLN A 2 2.15 -17.73 6.10
N ARG A 3 3.27 -17.69 5.38
CA ARG A 3 4.37 -18.66 5.54
C ARG A 3 4.88 -18.75 6.98
N SER A 4 5.01 -17.63 7.68
CA SER A 4 5.44 -17.64 9.09
C SER A 4 4.42 -18.31 10.00
N PHE A 5 3.12 -18.09 9.73
CA PHE A 5 2.03 -18.76 10.44
C PHE A 5 2.05 -20.27 10.20
N ASP A 6 2.20 -20.69 8.94
CA ASP A 6 2.23 -22.12 8.57
C ASP A 6 3.39 -22.85 9.27
N ILE A 7 4.60 -22.25 9.26
CA ILE A 7 5.76 -22.80 9.97
C ILE A 7 5.52 -22.87 11.49
N ALA A 8 5.00 -21.79 12.08
CA ALA A 8 4.70 -21.78 13.52
C ALA A 8 3.69 -22.87 13.90
N LYS A 9 2.66 -23.05 13.05
CA LYS A 9 1.65 -24.10 13.23
C LYS A 9 2.26 -25.51 13.15
N GLU A 10 3.13 -25.77 12.18
CA GLU A 10 3.85 -27.05 12.04
C GLU A 10 4.74 -27.33 13.24
N MET A 11 5.37 -26.31 13.81
CA MET A 11 6.25 -26.43 14.98
C MET A 11 5.49 -26.38 16.32
N GLY A 12 4.16 -26.23 16.32
CA GLY A 12 3.38 -26.09 17.56
C GLY A 12 3.65 -24.78 18.31
N ILE A 13 4.23 -23.78 17.64
CA ILE A 13 4.55 -22.48 18.24
C ILE A 13 3.31 -21.57 18.20
N PRO A 14 2.92 -20.96 19.34
CA PRO A 14 1.85 -19.99 19.37
C PRO A 14 2.14 -18.80 18.44
N PHE A 15 1.18 -18.43 17.56
CA PHE A 15 1.34 -17.34 16.62
C PHE A 15 0.21 -16.32 16.77
N LEU A 16 0.58 -15.06 16.85
CA LEU A 16 -0.34 -13.94 16.86
C LEU A 16 0.04 -12.96 15.75
N LEU A 17 -0.93 -12.54 14.96
CA LEU A 17 -0.75 -11.47 13.98
C LEU A 17 -1.22 -10.15 14.58
N PHE A 18 -0.31 -9.20 14.74
CA PHE A 18 -0.65 -7.83 15.13
C PHE A 18 -0.72 -6.95 13.89
N GLU A 19 -1.90 -6.46 13.55
CA GLU A 19 -2.13 -5.59 12.41
C GLU A 19 -2.64 -4.21 12.84
N ARG A 20 -2.12 -3.17 12.21
CA ARG A 20 -2.69 -1.83 12.38
C ARG A 20 -4.12 -1.80 11.83
N PRO A 21 -5.07 -1.08 12.45
CA PRO A 21 -6.40 -0.88 11.89
C PRO A 21 -6.31 -0.41 10.44
N ALA A 22 -7.12 -1.02 9.57
CA ALA A 22 -7.17 -0.65 8.17
C ALA A 22 -7.63 0.80 8.01
N TRP A 23 -7.16 1.47 6.97
CA TRP A 23 -7.73 2.75 6.59
C TRP A 23 -9.13 2.56 6.05
N THR A 24 -10.02 3.47 6.43
CA THR A 24 -11.36 3.62 5.88
C THR A 24 -11.47 4.96 5.17
N PRO A 25 -12.29 5.06 4.13
CA PRO A 25 -12.50 6.32 3.43
C PRO A 25 -13.18 7.36 4.35
N ARG A 26 -12.79 8.61 4.19
CA ARG A 26 -13.43 9.77 4.82
C ARG A 26 -14.26 10.52 3.79
N VAL A 27 -15.01 11.52 4.24
CA VAL A 27 -15.74 12.42 3.35
C VAL A 27 -14.79 13.01 2.30
N ASN A 28 -15.21 13.02 1.03
CA ASN A 28 -14.46 13.46 -0.14
C ASN A 28 -13.28 12.54 -0.55
N ASP A 29 -13.01 11.43 0.12
CA ASP A 29 -12.09 10.43 -0.41
C ASP A 29 -12.72 9.75 -1.64
N ARG A 30 -11.95 9.66 -2.73
CA ARG A 30 -12.34 8.96 -3.96
C ARG A 30 -11.60 7.63 -4.05
N TRP A 31 -12.08 6.63 -3.33
CA TRP A 31 -11.42 5.33 -3.27
C TRP A 31 -12.16 4.27 -4.05
N ILE A 32 -11.39 3.49 -4.79
CA ILE A 32 -11.82 2.28 -5.47
C ILE A 32 -11.05 1.11 -4.86
N GLY A 33 -11.75 0.13 -4.29
CA GLY A 33 -11.12 -1.09 -3.77
C GLY A 33 -10.74 -2.03 -4.91
N ILE A 34 -9.51 -2.54 -4.89
CA ILE A 34 -9.04 -3.58 -5.81
C ILE A 34 -8.48 -4.76 -5.01
N THR A 35 -8.64 -5.97 -5.52
CA THR A 35 -8.21 -7.20 -4.83
C THR A 35 -6.79 -7.62 -5.21
N ASN A 36 -6.35 -7.24 -6.40
CA ASN A 36 -5.01 -7.51 -6.91
C ASN A 36 -4.53 -6.36 -7.81
N GLU A 37 -3.23 -6.33 -8.05
CA GLU A 37 -2.56 -5.25 -8.77
C GLU A 37 -3.02 -5.15 -10.24
N SER A 38 -3.32 -6.27 -10.89
CA SER A 38 -3.74 -6.29 -12.30
C SER A 38 -5.14 -5.72 -12.53
N GLU A 39 -5.98 -5.62 -11.50
CA GLU A 39 -7.28 -4.96 -11.62
C GLU A 39 -7.17 -3.45 -11.84
N ALA A 40 -6.02 -2.84 -11.53
CA ALA A 40 -5.85 -1.39 -11.64
C ALA A 40 -6.16 -0.86 -13.06
N ALA A 41 -5.78 -1.59 -14.10
CA ALA A 41 -6.03 -1.21 -15.49
C ALA A 41 -7.52 -1.13 -15.88
N ARG A 42 -8.42 -1.70 -15.09
CA ARG A 42 -9.88 -1.58 -15.33
C ARG A 42 -10.41 -0.18 -15.00
N TYR A 43 -9.70 0.53 -14.12
CA TYR A 43 -10.13 1.82 -13.56
C TYR A 43 -9.26 2.98 -13.99
N ILE A 44 -8.09 2.70 -14.57
CA ILE A 44 -7.11 3.69 -15.00
C ILE A 44 -7.15 3.79 -16.52
N PRO A 45 -7.66 4.91 -17.09
CA PRO A 45 -7.66 5.12 -18.53
C PRO A 45 -6.22 5.18 -19.10
N PRO A 46 -6.01 4.76 -20.35
CA PRO A 46 -4.75 4.99 -21.06
C PRO A 46 -4.35 6.47 -21.06
N GLY A 47 -3.06 6.74 -20.96
CA GLY A 47 -2.52 8.10 -20.90
C GLY A 47 -2.53 8.76 -19.54
N SER A 48 -3.15 8.11 -18.52
CA SER A 48 -3.16 8.63 -17.15
C SER A 48 -1.78 8.62 -16.51
N LYS A 49 -1.53 9.55 -15.58
CA LYS A 49 -0.34 9.56 -14.72
C LYS A 49 -0.62 8.86 -13.40
N VAL A 50 0.04 7.76 -13.17
CA VAL A 50 -0.22 6.83 -12.07
C VAL A 50 0.93 6.82 -11.09
N PHE A 51 0.66 7.14 -9.82
CA PHE A 51 1.64 7.05 -8.76
C PHE A 51 1.46 5.75 -7.96
N LEU A 52 2.45 4.86 -8.03
CA LEU A 52 2.47 3.61 -7.28
C LEU A 52 3.23 3.80 -5.96
N ALA A 53 2.50 3.82 -4.84
CA ALA A 53 3.05 3.79 -3.49
C ALA A 53 3.00 2.37 -2.88
N THR A 54 3.10 1.35 -3.71
CA THR A 54 3.03 -0.08 -3.34
C THR A 54 4.40 -0.73 -3.14
N GLY A 55 5.46 0.00 -3.48
CA GLY A 55 6.84 -0.46 -3.44
C GLY A 55 7.25 -1.29 -4.68
N ARG A 56 8.58 -1.37 -4.89
CA ARG A 56 9.20 -2.00 -6.06
C ARG A 56 8.81 -3.48 -6.25
N GLN A 57 8.63 -4.23 -5.16
CA GLN A 57 8.37 -5.67 -5.24
C GLN A 57 7.07 -6.03 -5.97
N SER A 58 6.09 -5.13 -5.97
CA SER A 58 4.82 -5.34 -6.68
C SER A 58 4.78 -4.74 -8.08
N LEU A 59 5.84 -4.04 -8.51
CA LEU A 59 5.84 -3.26 -9.75
C LEU A 59 5.46 -4.10 -10.99
N LEU A 60 6.08 -5.27 -11.17
CA LEU A 60 5.82 -6.12 -12.33
C LEU A 60 4.37 -6.62 -12.43
N LYS A 61 3.62 -6.61 -11.32
CA LYS A 61 2.20 -6.99 -11.31
C LYS A 61 1.29 -5.91 -11.91
N PHE A 62 1.82 -4.70 -12.15
CA PHE A 62 1.16 -3.59 -12.82
C PHE A 62 1.58 -3.45 -14.30
N LYS A 63 2.14 -4.50 -14.90
CA LYS A 63 2.61 -4.48 -16.30
C LYS A 63 1.53 -4.05 -17.30
N ASN A 64 0.27 -4.29 -16.98
CA ASN A 64 -0.89 -3.89 -17.79
C ASN A 64 -1.23 -2.39 -17.72
N LEU A 65 -0.42 -1.58 -17.04
CA LEU A 65 -0.46 -0.11 -17.06
C LEU A 65 0.58 0.48 -18.04
N ASP A 66 1.08 -0.28 -18.99
CA ASP A 66 2.10 0.12 -19.95
C ASP A 66 1.66 1.26 -20.91
N ASN A 67 0.34 1.46 -21.04
CA ASN A 67 -0.25 2.61 -21.76
C ASN A 67 -0.43 3.87 -20.89
N SER A 68 0.08 3.88 -19.67
CA SER A 68 0.03 5.00 -18.72
C SER A 68 1.44 5.43 -18.34
N GLU A 69 1.60 6.68 -17.90
CA GLU A 69 2.86 7.13 -17.29
C GLU A 69 2.89 6.66 -15.83
N VAL A 70 3.76 5.67 -15.52
CA VAL A 70 3.82 5.06 -14.19
C VAL A 70 5.01 5.58 -13.40
N ILE A 71 4.76 6.15 -12.23
CA ILE A 71 5.78 6.63 -11.29
C ILE A 71 5.74 5.75 -10.06
N CYS A 72 6.78 4.94 -9.87
CA CYS A 72 6.87 4.02 -8.73
C CYS A 72 7.79 4.57 -7.64
N ARG A 73 7.21 4.83 -6.45
CA ARG A 73 8.02 5.25 -5.28
C ARG A 73 8.82 4.11 -4.71
N GLN A 74 10.09 4.38 -4.44
CA GLN A 74 11.00 3.51 -3.70
C GLN A 74 11.93 4.32 -2.78
N ILE A 75 12.49 3.67 -1.77
CA ILE A 75 13.38 4.32 -0.79
C ILE A 75 14.81 4.40 -1.35
N GLU A 76 15.31 3.30 -1.90
CA GLU A 76 16.67 3.23 -2.42
C GLU A 76 16.73 3.64 -3.90
N PRO A 77 17.87 4.19 -4.35
CA PRO A 77 18.11 4.41 -5.78
C PRO A 77 17.90 3.12 -6.60
N PRO A 78 17.36 3.24 -7.83
CA PRO A 78 17.12 2.07 -8.66
C PRO A 78 18.44 1.44 -9.10
N LYS A 79 18.52 0.10 -9.03
CA LYS A 79 19.67 -0.67 -9.53
C LYS A 79 19.55 -1.05 -11.02
N SER A 80 18.39 -0.77 -11.61
CA SER A 80 18.09 -1.05 -13.04
C SER A 80 17.10 -0.02 -13.56
N SER A 81 17.00 0.12 -14.88
CA SER A 81 15.98 0.92 -15.53
C SER A 81 14.57 0.45 -15.17
N PHE A 82 13.58 1.32 -15.41
CA PHE A 82 12.18 0.95 -15.26
C PHE A 82 11.81 -0.16 -16.28
N PRO A 83 10.93 -1.12 -15.91
CA PRO A 83 10.70 -2.29 -16.76
C PRO A 83 9.95 -2.03 -18.07
N TRP A 84 9.37 -0.84 -18.25
CA TRP A 84 8.72 -0.41 -19.51
C TRP A 84 8.95 1.08 -19.79
N PRO A 85 8.82 1.52 -21.08
CA PRO A 85 9.27 2.86 -21.50
C PRO A 85 8.59 4.03 -20.80
N ASN A 86 7.28 3.92 -20.56
CA ASN A 86 6.48 5.01 -19.99
C ASN A 86 6.47 5.02 -18.45
N GLY A 87 7.57 4.61 -17.82
CA GLY A 87 7.65 4.58 -16.40
C GLY A 87 8.98 5.09 -15.84
N ARG A 88 8.95 5.51 -14.58
CA ARG A 88 10.15 5.92 -13.85
C ARG A 88 10.02 5.65 -12.36
N PHE A 89 11.15 5.61 -11.69
CA PHE A 89 11.20 5.57 -10.24
C PHE A 89 11.23 6.98 -9.66
N HIS A 90 10.54 7.14 -8.54
CA HIS A 90 10.67 8.29 -7.66
C HIS A 90 11.32 7.83 -6.35
N VAL A 91 12.51 8.34 -6.06
CA VAL A 91 13.22 8.01 -4.82
C VAL A 91 12.81 8.98 -3.72
N GLY A 92 12.42 8.45 -2.58
CA GLY A 92 12.07 9.27 -1.43
C GLY A 92 12.04 8.47 -0.14
N THR A 93 12.55 9.05 0.93
CA THR A 93 12.66 8.43 2.26
C THR A 93 11.59 8.97 3.19
N PRO A 94 10.72 8.11 3.78
CA PRO A 94 9.73 8.55 4.76
C PRO A 94 10.40 9.02 6.07
N PRO A 95 9.71 9.81 6.91
CA PRO A 95 8.30 10.19 6.78
C PRO A 95 8.08 11.32 5.77
N PHE A 96 6.89 11.33 5.14
CA PHE A 96 6.45 12.42 4.27
C PHE A 96 5.30 13.17 4.93
N SER A 97 5.34 14.49 4.93
CA SER A 97 4.22 15.33 5.35
C SER A 97 3.14 15.38 4.27
N GLU A 98 1.92 15.78 4.64
CA GLU A 98 0.83 15.99 3.67
C GLU A 98 1.18 17.09 2.66
N ILE A 99 1.87 18.16 3.10
CA ILE A 99 2.29 19.26 2.24
C ILE A 99 3.28 18.79 1.17
N GLU A 100 4.26 17.99 1.54
CA GLU A 100 5.22 17.39 0.60
C GLU A 100 4.54 16.48 -0.41
N GLU A 101 3.58 15.65 0.03
CA GLU A 101 2.81 14.78 -0.86
C GLU A 101 1.93 15.58 -1.83
N ILE A 102 1.27 16.67 -1.36
CA ILE A 102 0.50 17.58 -2.21
C ILE A 102 1.41 18.23 -3.26
N SER A 103 2.57 18.77 -2.83
CA SER A 103 3.53 19.39 -3.75
C SER A 103 4.02 18.41 -4.80
N LEU A 104 4.37 17.21 -4.39
CA LEU A 104 4.83 16.13 -5.28
C LEU A 104 3.75 15.76 -6.30
N PHE A 105 2.52 15.48 -5.85
CA PHE A 105 1.44 15.05 -6.74
C PHE A 105 1.05 16.14 -7.73
N LYS A 106 1.08 17.42 -7.32
CA LYS A 106 0.88 18.55 -8.23
C LYS A 106 1.98 18.64 -9.28
N THR A 107 3.25 18.60 -8.84
CA THR A 107 4.42 18.68 -9.73
C THR A 107 4.42 17.56 -10.77
N LEU A 108 4.03 16.36 -10.36
CA LEU A 108 3.95 15.19 -11.23
C LEU A 108 2.63 15.12 -12.02
N SER A 109 1.65 15.98 -11.72
CA SER A 109 0.29 15.98 -12.31
C SER A 109 -0.37 14.61 -12.20
N ILE A 110 -0.41 14.03 -10.99
CA ILE A 110 -0.93 12.68 -10.74
C ILE A 110 -2.44 12.63 -10.88
N ASP A 111 -2.94 11.70 -11.69
CA ASP A 111 -4.37 11.42 -11.86
C ASP A 111 -4.85 10.30 -10.92
N PHE A 112 -4.02 9.28 -10.74
CA PHE A 112 -4.35 8.10 -9.93
C PHE A 112 -3.24 7.76 -8.94
N LEU A 113 -3.63 7.45 -7.70
CA LEU A 113 -2.74 6.94 -6.67
C LEU A 113 -3.07 5.47 -6.37
N VAL A 114 -2.10 4.58 -6.45
CA VAL A 114 -2.28 3.17 -6.07
C VAL A 114 -1.53 2.88 -4.77
N VAL A 115 -2.23 2.38 -3.77
CA VAL A 115 -1.67 2.10 -2.44
C VAL A 115 -2.13 0.76 -1.90
N LYS A 116 -1.33 0.14 -1.04
CA LYS A 116 -1.76 -0.97 -0.18
C LYS A 116 -2.41 -0.41 1.07
N ASN A 117 -3.50 -1.03 1.55
CA ASN A 117 -4.12 -0.62 2.81
C ASN A 117 -3.24 -1.01 4.01
N ALA A 118 -2.17 -0.27 4.23
CA ALA A 118 -1.21 -0.56 5.28
C ALA A 118 -1.70 -0.17 6.69
N GLY A 119 -2.67 0.74 6.76
CA GLY A 119 -3.15 1.30 8.03
C GLY A 119 -2.15 2.21 8.73
N GLY A 120 -2.58 2.80 9.85
CA GLY A 120 -1.79 3.69 10.68
C GLY A 120 -1.77 5.15 10.23
N VAL A 121 -1.46 6.05 11.17
CA VAL A 121 -1.53 7.51 10.97
C VAL A 121 -0.39 8.03 10.11
N ALA A 122 0.85 7.66 10.43
CA ALA A 122 2.06 8.20 9.79
C ALA A 122 2.14 7.96 8.27
N SER A 123 1.50 6.92 7.75
CA SER A 123 1.49 6.61 6.33
C SER A 123 0.25 7.11 5.59
N ARG A 124 -0.67 7.81 6.27
CA ARG A 124 -1.92 8.30 5.70
C ARG A 124 -1.75 9.58 4.87
N THR A 125 -0.69 10.34 5.09
CA THR A 125 -0.43 11.65 4.47
C THR A 125 -0.66 11.69 2.95
N LYS A 126 -0.25 10.64 2.23
CA LYS A 126 -0.50 10.50 0.79
C LYS A 126 -1.98 10.37 0.42
N LEU A 127 -2.81 9.80 1.31
CA LEU A 127 -4.25 9.68 1.11
C LEU A 127 -4.94 11.01 1.40
N ASP A 128 -4.46 11.75 2.40
CA ASP A 128 -4.96 13.07 2.74
C ASP A 128 -4.60 14.07 1.62
N ALA A 129 -3.39 13.96 1.05
CA ALA A 129 -2.98 14.72 -0.14
C ALA A 129 -3.83 14.38 -1.37
N ALA A 130 -4.11 13.09 -1.62
CA ALA A 130 -4.96 12.67 -2.71
C ALA A 130 -6.38 13.23 -2.57
N ARG A 131 -6.95 13.23 -1.34
CA ARG A 131 -8.24 13.85 -1.05
C ARG A 131 -8.23 15.35 -1.34
N ALA A 132 -7.22 16.07 -0.87
CA ALA A 132 -7.08 17.52 -1.08
C ALA A 132 -7.01 17.90 -2.57
N LEU A 133 -6.47 17.02 -3.39
CA LEU A 133 -6.31 17.22 -4.84
C LEU A 133 -7.41 16.56 -5.68
N GLY A 134 -8.35 15.83 -5.07
CA GLY A 134 -9.39 15.10 -5.79
C GLY A 134 -8.87 13.91 -6.61
N ILE A 135 -7.66 13.42 -6.30
CA ILE A 135 -7.04 12.27 -6.97
C ILE A 135 -7.79 10.99 -6.61
N THR A 136 -8.06 10.16 -7.60
CA THR A 136 -8.66 8.84 -7.38
C THR A 136 -7.63 7.87 -6.83
N VAL A 137 -7.97 7.21 -5.71
CA VAL A 137 -7.11 6.23 -5.04
C VAL A 137 -7.59 4.82 -5.31
N LEU A 138 -6.74 3.99 -5.91
CA LEU A 138 -6.96 2.55 -5.97
C LEU A 138 -6.34 1.91 -4.71
N MET A 139 -7.21 1.41 -3.86
CA MET A 139 -6.83 0.82 -2.57
C MET A 139 -6.72 -0.70 -2.71
N LEU A 140 -5.48 -1.20 -2.73
CA LEU A 140 -5.23 -2.65 -2.76
C LEU A 140 -5.59 -3.27 -1.41
N ALA A 141 -6.50 -4.23 -1.45
CA ALA A 141 -6.94 -4.96 -0.27
C ALA A 141 -5.77 -5.66 0.44
N ARG A 142 -5.89 -5.83 1.74
CA ARG A 142 -4.94 -6.64 2.50
C ARG A 142 -5.08 -8.12 2.13
N PRO A 143 -3.97 -8.86 2.03
CA PRO A 143 -4.05 -10.30 1.95
C PRO A 143 -4.83 -10.86 3.14
N LYS A 144 -5.75 -11.76 2.88
CA LYS A 144 -6.40 -12.50 3.97
C LYS A 144 -5.44 -13.56 4.48
N HIS A 145 -5.20 -13.58 5.78
CA HIS A 145 -4.42 -14.61 6.45
C HIS A 145 -5.37 -15.65 7.03
N SER A 146 -5.32 -16.87 6.50
CA SER A 146 -6.20 -17.95 6.94
C SER A 146 -5.67 -18.60 8.23
N GLY A 147 -6.51 -18.61 9.27
CA GLY A 147 -6.26 -19.34 10.51
C GLY A 147 -5.39 -18.64 11.56
N ALA A 148 -4.71 -17.56 11.25
CA ALA A 148 -3.96 -16.79 12.24
C ALA A 148 -4.90 -15.92 13.09
N LEU A 149 -4.77 -16.00 14.42
CA LEU A 149 -5.43 -15.04 15.30
C LEU A 149 -4.85 -13.65 15.06
N THR A 150 -5.71 -12.70 14.72
CA THR A 150 -5.30 -11.32 14.41
C THR A 150 -5.87 -10.37 15.46
N VAL A 151 -5.02 -9.47 15.97
CA VAL A 151 -5.39 -8.39 16.88
C VAL A 151 -4.93 -7.05 16.32
N THR A 152 -5.63 -5.98 16.70
CA THR A 152 -5.36 -4.63 16.21
C THR A 152 -5.00 -3.64 17.31
N SER A 153 -5.09 -4.06 18.59
CA SER A 153 -4.72 -3.25 19.74
C SER A 153 -3.58 -3.87 20.55
N ILE A 154 -2.79 -3.01 21.19
CA ILE A 154 -1.72 -3.45 22.10
C ILE A 154 -2.31 -4.21 23.28
N ALA A 155 -3.45 -3.76 23.80
CA ALA A 155 -4.12 -4.40 24.94
C ALA A 155 -4.52 -5.86 24.63
N ASP A 156 -5.06 -6.11 23.43
CA ASP A 156 -5.40 -7.48 23.01
C ASP A 156 -4.16 -8.34 22.85
N ALA A 157 -3.07 -7.79 22.30
CA ALA A 157 -1.81 -8.49 22.16
C ALA A 157 -1.22 -8.86 23.54
N GLN A 158 -1.23 -7.91 24.49
CA GLN A 158 -0.81 -8.16 25.87
C GLN A 158 -1.69 -9.21 26.57
N SER A 159 -3.02 -9.10 26.42
CA SER A 159 -3.95 -10.09 26.96
C SER A 159 -3.68 -11.49 26.43
N TRP A 160 -3.36 -11.60 25.14
CA TRP A 160 -3.01 -12.87 24.53
C TRP A 160 -1.69 -13.45 25.08
N LEU A 161 -0.67 -12.62 25.30
CA LEU A 161 0.60 -13.02 25.89
C LEU A 161 0.42 -13.49 27.33
N ASN A 162 -0.34 -12.73 28.17
CA ASN A 162 -0.55 -13.03 29.58
C ASN A 162 -1.32 -14.34 29.82
N LYS A 163 -2.17 -14.76 28.87
CA LYS A 163 -2.90 -16.03 28.94
C LYS A 163 -2.03 -17.26 28.63
N ARG A 164 -0.81 -17.05 28.16
CA ARG A 164 0.14 -18.11 27.84
C ARG A 164 1.28 -18.09 28.84
N LYS A 165 1.43 -19.18 29.57
CA LYS A 165 2.64 -19.45 30.34
C LYS A 165 3.66 -20.02 29.33
N PHE A 166 4.67 -19.24 29.01
CA PHE A 166 5.82 -19.72 28.26
C PHE A 166 6.79 -20.45 29.19
#